data_31290d3b33d970ee7318a44adea42e5d
#
_entry.id   31290d3b33d970ee7318a44adea42e5d
#
_cell.length_a   1.000
_cell.length_b   1.000
_cell.length_c   1.000
_cell.angle_alpha   90.00
_cell.angle_beta   90.00
_cell.angle_gamma   90.00
#
_symmetry.space_group_name_H-M   'P 1'
#
loop_
_entity.id
_entity.type
_entity.pdbx_description
1 polymer ?
#
loop_
_entity_poly.entity_id
_entity_poly.type
_entity_poly.pdbx_seq_one_letter_code
_entity_poly.pdbx_strand_id
1 'polypeptide(L)'
;MNTKRLLMSLTTAAAFSAAAAQMAADGFKYTDEQFADIQMLRYRVEGFEKLTLKEKTFIYYLQEAAWQGRDILFDQNGRYNLRIRRMLEKVYTDYKGDRASADWQGFVTYLKRFWFSSGPHHH
;
A
#
# COMPACT_ATOMS: atom_id res chain seq x y z
N MET A 1 31.43 -25.98 2.89
CA MET A 1 30.46 -24.90 2.50
C MET A 1 30.45 -24.86 0.97
N ASN A 2 29.32 -25.10 0.35
CA ASN A 2 29.23 -25.51 -1.06
C ASN A 2 29.26 -24.29 -1.98
N THR A 3 30.33 -24.10 -2.72
CA THR A 3 30.57 -22.97 -3.64
C THR A 3 29.44 -22.76 -4.69
N LYS A 4 28.73 -23.85 -5.06
CA LYS A 4 27.57 -23.75 -5.95
C LYS A 4 26.36 -23.04 -5.36
N ARG A 5 26.17 -23.10 -4.03
CA ARG A 5 25.08 -22.37 -3.35
C ARG A 5 25.40 -20.86 -3.22
N LEU A 6 26.66 -20.51 -3.10
CA LEU A 6 27.10 -19.12 -3.04
C LEU A 6 26.93 -18.40 -4.38
N LEU A 7 27.21 -19.10 -5.48
CA LEU A 7 27.02 -18.57 -6.84
C LEU A 7 25.55 -18.36 -7.22
N MET A 8 24.64 -19.26 -6.76
CA MET A 8 23.21 -19.10 -7.00
C MET A 8 22.58 -17.93 -6.22
N SER A 9 23.08 -17.65 -5.01
CA SER A 9 22.58 -16.51 -4.22
C SER A 9 23.05 -15.16 -4.77
N LEU A 10 24.24 -15.10 -5.37
CA LEU A 10 24.74 -13.87 -6.00
C LEU A 10 24.01 -13.53 -7.31
N THR A 11 23.64 -14.54 -8.09
CA THR A 11 22.91 -14.32 -9.37
C THR A 11 21.48 -13.86 -9.16
N THR A 12 20.78 -14.33 -8.10
CA THR A 12 19.43 -13.85 -7.77
C THR A 12 19.44 -12.42 -7.25
N ALA A 13 20.41 -12.02 -6.45
CA ALA A 13 20.53 -10.65 -5.96
C ALA A 13 20.86 -9.66 -7.09
N ALA A 14 21.69 -10.06 -8.05
CA ALA A 14 22.02 -9.23 -9.22
C ALA A 14 20.84 -9.04 -10.18
N ALA A 15 20.00 -10.07 -10.35
CA ALA A 15 18.80 -9.99 -11.19
C ALA A 15 17.73 -9.05 -10.59
N PHE A 16 17.56 -9.07 -9.27
CA PHE A 16 16.65 -8.14 -8.57
C PHE A 16 17.13 -6.68 -8.65
N SER A 17 18.43 -6.47 -8.53
CA SER A 17 19.04 -5.13 -8.66
C SER A 17 18.92 -4.56 -10.07
N ALA A 18 19.06 -5.40 -11.11
CA ALA A 18 18.93 -4.98 -12.50
C ALA A 18 17.46 -4.64 -12.87
N ALA A 19 16.48 -5.38 -12.35
CA ALA A 19 15.06 -5.08 -12.54
C ALA A 19 14.67 -3.76 -11.86
N ALA A 20 15.18 -3.48 -10.67
CA ALA A 20 14.93 -2.21 -9.98
C ALA A 20 15.58 -1.01 -10.70
N ALA A 21 16.76 -1.19 -11.28
CA ALA A 21 17.43 -0.16 -12.07
C ALA A 21 16.72 0.11 -13.42
N GLN A 22 16.15 -0.90 -14.03
CA GLN A 22 15.42 -0.76 -15.28
C GLN A 22 14.06 -0.06 -15.11
N MET A 23 13.43 -0.21 -13.94
CA MET A 23 12.20 0.50 -13.58
C MET A 23 12.42 2.01 -13.32
N ALA A 24 13.66 2.43 -13.05
CA ALA A 24 14.00 3.84 -12.84
C ALA A 24 14.33 4.59 -14.14
N ALA A 25 14.51 3.90 -15.26
CA ALA A 25 14.99 4.50 -16.53
C ALA A 25 13.96 5.43 -17.20
N ASP A 26 12.68 5.30 -16.90
CA ASP A 26 11.60 6.12 -17.47
C ASP A 26 11.23 7.34 -16.59
N GLY A 27 11.93 7.55 -15.48
CA GLY A 27 11.69 8.64 -14.53
C GLY A 27 10.38 8.51 -13.72
N PHE A 28 9.62 7.42 -13.91
CA PHE A 28 8.42 7.17 -13.13
C PHE A 28 8.75 6.43 -11.83
N LYS A 29 8.25 6.93 -10.71
CA LYS A 29 8.43 6.29 -9.40
C LYS A 29 7.43 5.15 -9.23
N TYR A 30 7.85 3.93 -9.50
CA TYR A 30 7.02 2.72 -9.36
C TYR A 30 6.83 2.29 -7.91
N THR A 31 7.80 2.55 -7.05
CA THR A 31 7.70 2.27 -5.60
C THR A 31 7.22 3.51 -4.87
N ASP A 32 6.30 3.34 -3.93
CA ASP A 32 5.84 4.41 -3.05
C ASP A 32 6.28 4.13 -1.62
N GLU A 33 5.40 4.23 -0.66
CA GLU A 33 5.71 4.02 0.75
C GLU A 33 5.97 2.53 1.04
N GLN A 34 6.95 2.27 1.92
CA GLN A 34 7.15 0.97 2.54
C GLN A 34 6.83 1.09 4.04
N PHE A 35 6.06 0.15 4.56
CA PHE A 35 5.80 0.03 5.99
C PHE A 35 5.75 -1.44 6.39
N ALA A 36 6.44 -1.78 7.46
CA ALA A 36 6.68 -3.16 7.87
C ALA A 36 7.25 -4.01 6.70
N ASP A 37 6.60 -5.09 6.34
CA ASP A 37 6.94 -5.99 5.23
C ASP A 37 6.15 -5.70 3.94
N ILE A 38 5.39 -4.61 3.90
CA ILE A 38 4.54 -4.24 2.76
C ILE A 38 5.19 -3.10 1.99
N GLN A 39 5.37 -3.27 0.67
CA GLN A 39 5.80 -2.25 -0.26
C GLN A 39 4.63 -1.84 -1.15
N MET A 40 4.26 -0.58 -1.11
CA MET A 40 3.26 -0.02 -2.03
C MET A 40 3.87 0.21 -3.41
N LEU A 41 3.18 -0.24 -4.44
CA LEU A 41 3.56 -0.04 -5.83
C LEU A 41 2.57 0.89 -6.53
N ARG A 42 3.11 1.73 -7.41
CA ARG A 42 2.34 2.58 -8.32
C ARG A 42 2.41 2.01 -9.72
N TYR A 43 1.34 2.11 -10.44
CA TYR A 43 1.29 1.70 -11.83
C TYR A 43 0.93 2.88 -12.71
N ARG A 44 1.54 2.94 -13.89
CA ARG A 44 1.14 3.86 -14.96
C ARG A 44 0.05 3.17 -15.78
N VAL A 45 -1.03 3.88 -16.02
CA VAL A 45 -2.09 3.41 -16.91
C VAL A 45 -1.83 4.03 -18.28
N GLU A 46 -1.19 3.27 -19.15
CA GLU A 46 -0.87 3.74 -20.51
C GLU A 46 -2.17 4.00 -21.29
N GLY A 47 -2.17 5.10 -22.02
CA GLY A 47 -3.32 5.50 -22.83
C GLY A 47 -4.35 6.35 -22.09
N PHE A 48 -4.25 6.53 -20.76
CA PHE A 48 -5.18 7.37 -20.01
C PHE A 48 -5.16 8.83 -20.51
N GLU A 49 -4.00 9.32 -20.91
CA GLU A 49 -3.84 10.67 -21.46
C GLU A 49 -4.63 10.89 -22.76
N LYS A 50 -4.88 9.82 -23.54
CA LYS A 50 -5.62 9.85 -24.81
C LYS A 50 -7.14 9.91 -24.64
N LEU A 51 -7.62 9.61 -23.44
CA LEU A 51 -9.06 9.66 -23.13
C LEU A 51 -9.59 11.09 -23.23
N THR A 52 -10.80 11.23 -23.72
CA THR A 52 -11.53 12.50 -23.72
C THR A 52 -11.84 12.96 -22.28
N LEU A 53 -12.12 14.24 -22.11
CA LEU A 53 -12.54 14.78 -20.82
C LEU A 53 -13.78 14.06 -20.27
N LYS A 54 -14.74 13.71 -21.15
CA LYS A 54 -15.96 12.99 -20.76
C LYS A 54 -15.64 11.60 -20.18
N GLU A 55 -14.74 10.86 -20.81
CA GLU A 55 -14.31 9.55 -20.33
C GLU A 55 -13.54 9.65 -19.01
N LYS A 56 -12.63 10.61 -18.89
CA LYS A 56 -11.90 10.88 -17.64
C LYS A 56 -12.84 11.24 -16.50
N THR A 57 -13.83 12.09 -16.78
CA THR A 57 -14.87 12.46 -15.80
C THR A 57 -15.71 11.26 -15.38
N PHE A 58 -16.06 10.39 -16.31
CA PHE A 58 -16.79 9.16 -16.02
C PHE A 58 -15.97 8.23 -15.11
N ILE A 59 -14.69 8.00 -15.43
CA ILE A 59 -13.79 7.20 -14.59
C ILE A 59 -13.66 7.80 -13.18
N TYR A 60 -13.54 9.12 -13.08
CA TYR A 60 -13.50 9.81 -11.78
C TYR A 60 -14.73 9.48 -10.92
N TYR A 61 -15.94 9.62 -11.47
CA TYR A 61 -17.15 9.31 -10.72
C TYR A 61 -17.32 7.82 -10.40
N LEU A 62 -16.84 6.92 -11.26
CA LEU A 62 -16.80 5.49 -10.96
C LEU A 62 -15.86 5.21 -9.77
N GLN A 63 -14.72 5.87 -9.70
CA GLN A 63 -13.79 5.74 -8.57
C GLN A 63 -14.40 6.28 -7.28
N GLU A 64 -15.06 7.45 -7.33
CA GLU A 64 -15.77 8.01 -6.18
C GLU A 64 -16.86 7.05 -5.67
N ALA A 65 -17.63 6.45 -6.57
CA ALA A 65 -18.63 5.45 -6.23
C ALA A 65 -18.01 4.19 -5.60
N ALA A 66 -16.89 3.70 -6.15
CA ALA A 66 -16.16 2.55 -5.61
C ALA A 66 -15.64 2.81 -4.18
N TRP A 67 -15.20 4.03 -3.89
CA TRP A 67 -14.75 4.39 -2.54
C TRP A 67 -15.86 4.35 -1.48
N GLN A 68 -17.10 4.56 -1.86
CA GLN A 68 -18.24 4.40 -0.94
C GLN A 68 -18.41 2.93 -0.50
N GLY A 69 -17.97 1.97 -1.32
CA GLY A 69 -18.01 0.55 -1.01
C GLY A 69 -16.90 0.04 -0.09
N ARG A 70 -15.89 0.84 0.25
CA ARG A 70 -14.73 0.39 1.04
C ARG A 70 -15.08 -0.18 2.43
N ASP A 71 -16.15 0.32 3.05
CA ASP A 71 -16.60 -0.13 4.36
C ASP A 71 -17.10 -1.58 4.34
N ILE A 72 -17.61 -2.02 3.19
CA ILE A 72 -18.13 -3.38 2.97
C ILE A 72 -17.03 -4.42 3.21
N LEU A 73 -15.80 -4.18 2.72
CA LEU A 73 -14.69 -5.11 2.90
C LEU A 73 -14.34 -5.31 4.38
N PHE A 74 -14.34 -4.22 5.18
CA PHE A 74 -14.10 -4.32 6.61
C PHE A 74 -15.20 -5.10 7.33
N ASP A 75 -16.44 -4.89 6.96
CA ASP A 75 -17.59 -5.55 7.57
C ASP A 75 -17.64 -7.04 7.20
N GLN A 76 -17.32 -7.39 5.97
CA GLN A 76 -17.24 -8.78 5.51
C GLN A 76 -16.10 -9.58 6.15
N ASN A 77 -14.95 -8.94 6.37
CA ASN A 77 -13.78 -9.59 6.96
C ASN A 77 -13.90 -9.81 8.47
N GLY A 78 -14.89 -9.25 9.14
CA GLY A 78 -15.14 -9.51 10.54
C GLY A 78 -16.13 -8.53 11.17
N ARG A 79 -17.03 -9.06 11.97
CA ARG A 79 -18.17 -8.37 12.62
C ARG A 79 -17.81 -7.02 13.28
N TYR A 80 -16.59 -6.87 13.78
CA TYR A 80 -16.17 -5.67 14.52
C TYR A 80 -15.16 -4.81 13.75
N ASN A 81 -14.70 -5.25 12.59
CA ASN A 81 -13.59 -4.60 11.88
C ASN A 81 -13.90 -3.15 11.53
N LEU A 82 -15.11 -2.85 11.09
CA LEU A 82 -15.50 -1.48 10.77
C LEU A 82 -15.51 -0.58 12.02
N ARG A 83 -15.95 -1.10 13.17
CA ARG A 83 -15.92 -0.36 14.45
C ARG A 83 -14.48 -0.12 14.92
N ILE A 84 -13.63 -1.15 14.82
CA ILE A 84 -12.21 -1.07 15.17
C ILE A 84 -11.52 -0.03 14.26
N ARG A 85 -11.78 -0.06 12.96
CA ARG A 85 -11.23 0.92 12.03
C ARG A 85 -11.58 2.36 12.45
N ARG A 86 -12.85 2.64 12.67
CA ARG A 86 -13.32 3.96 13.09
C ARG A 86 -12.70 4.42 14.40
N MET A 87 -12.53 3.50 15.36
CA MET A 87 -11.85 3.79 16.62
C MET A 87 -10.37 4.13 16.40
N LEU A 88 -9.65 3.33 15.62
CA LEU A 88 -8.24 3.57 15.32
C LEU A 88 -8.03 4.88 14.55
N GLU A 89 -8.89 5.17 13.58
CA GLU A 89 -8.88 6.44 12.83
C GLU A 89 -9.13 7.63 13.76
N LYS A 90 -10.05 7.49 14.72
CA LYS A 90 -10.31 8.54 15.72
C LYS A 90 -9.10 8.75 16.63
N VAL A 91 -8.44 7.69 17.09
CA VAL A 91 -7.18 7.80 17.83
C VAL A 91 -6.13 8.52 17.00
N TYR A 92 -5.98 8.15 15.72
CA TYR A 92 -5.01 8.77 14.81
C TYR A 92 -5.25 10.27 14.60
N THR A 93 -6.52 10.68 14.46
CA THR A 93 -6.87 12.09 14.24
C THR A 93 -6.77 12.94 15.51
N ASP A 94 -7.22 12.39 16.64
CA ASP A 94 -7.40 13.15 17.87
C ASP A 94 -6.15 13.18 18.77
N TYR A 95 -5.16 12.31 18.49
CA TYR A 95 -3.95 12.24 19.30
C TYR A 95 -3.17 13.57 19.27
N LYS A 96 -2.89 14.08 20.48
CA LYS A 96 -2.20 15.37 20.68
C LYS A 96 -0.79 15.21 21.30
N GLY A 97 -0.36 13.95 21.55
CA GLY A 97 0.97 13.68 22.09
C GLY A 97 2.07 13.72 21.03
N ASP A 98 3.25 13.22 21.40
CA ASP A 98 4.43 13.18 20.53
C ASP A 98 4.26 12.15 19.41
N ARG A 99 4.07 12.66 18.19
CA ARG A 99 3.95 11.84 16.98
C ARG A 99 5.29 11.31 16.46
N ALA A 100 6.41 11.75 17.00
CA ALA A 100 7.73 11.22 16.70
C ALA A 100 8.13 10.05 17.60
N SER A 101 7.39 9.79 18.69
CA SER A 101 7.68 8.70 19.63
C SER A 101 7.63 7.33 18.95
N ALA A 102 8.44 6.39 19.43
CA ALA A 102 8.49 5.02 18.91
C ALA A 102 7.12 4.31 19.03
N ASP A 103 6.40 4.54 20.13
CA ASP A 103 5.07 3.98 20.34
C ASP A 103 4.06 4.49 19.33
N TRP A 104 4.09 5.79 19.01
CA TRP A 104 3.24 6.36 17.99
C TRP A 104 3.56 5.79 16.59
N GLN A 105 4.82 5.67 16.24
CA GLN A 105 5.24 5.08 14.96
C GLN A 105 4.82 3.61 14.86
N GLY A 106 4.92 2.86 15.96
CA GLY A 106 4.39 1.49 16.05
C GLY A 106 2.87 1.44 15.83
N PHE A 107 2.12 2.34 16.47
CA PHE A 107 0.68 2.47 16.26
C PHE A 107 0.33 2.80 14.80
N VAL A 108 1.03 3.74 14.18
CA VAL A 108 0.80 4.13 12.78
C VAL A 108 1.09 2.97 11.83
N THR A 109 2.15 2.20 12.09
CA THR A 109 2.48 1.01 11.32
C THR A 109 1.38 -0.05 11.42
N TYR A 110 0.86 -0.29 12.63
CA TYR A 110 -0.27 -1.19 12.86
C TYR A 110 -1.53 -0.71 12.14
N LEU A 111 -1.85 0.58 12.24
CA LEU A 111 -3.00 1.19 11.57
C LEU A 111 -2.93 1.03 10.04
N LYS A 112 -1.76 1.24 9.44
CA LYS A 112 -1.55 1.04 8.01
C LYS A 112 -1.75 -0.41 7.59
N ARG A 113 -1.24 -1.36 8.38
CA ARG A 113 -1.50 -2.78 8.16
C ARG A 113 -2.99 -3.11 8.25
N PHE A 114 -3.67 -2.55 9.27
CA PHE A 114 -5.11 -2.74 9.45
C PHE A 114 -5.93 -2.24 8.25
N TRP A 115 -5.59 -1.06 7.72
CA TRP A 115 -6.21 -0.53 6.51
C TRP A 115 -5.94 -1.41 5.29
N PHE A 116 -4.70 -1.85 5.13
CA PHE A 116 -4.28 -2.66 3.99
C PHE A 116 -4.98 -4.03 3.97
N SER A 117 -5.12 -4.66 5.13
CA SER A 117 -5.74 -6.00 5.27
C SER A 117 -7.26 -5.96 5.43
N SER A 118 -7.86 -4.77 5.51
CA SER A 118 -9.29 -4.60 5.85
C SER A 118 -9.68 -5.28 7.17
N GLY A 119 -8.75 -5.35 8.13
CA GLY A 119 -8.96 -5.98 9.43
C GLY A 119 -7.65 -6.24 10.19
N PRO A 120 -7.73 -6.80 11.43
CA PRO A 120 -6.57 -7.03 12.30
C PRO A 120 -5.68 -8.18 11.82
N HIS A 121 -6.17 -9.04 10.94
CA HIS A 121 -5.45 -10.21 10.44
C HIS A 121 -5.07 -10.01 8.98
N HIS A 122 -3.82 -10.30 8.68
CA HIS A 122 -3.31 -10.42 7.33
C HIS A 122 -3.41 -11.90 6.93
N HIS A 123 -4.16 -12.18 5.88
CA HIS A 123 -4.25 -13.52 5.28
C HIS A 123 -3.26 -13.67 4.15
#